data_1401607e1cc0be9c1b5ccf602f7914ba
#
_entry.id   1401607e1cc0be9c1b5ccf602f7914ba
#
_cell.length_a   1.000
_cell.length_b   1.000
_cell.length_c   1.000
_cell.angle_alpha   90.00
_cell.angle_beta   90.00
_cell.angle_gamma   90.00
#
_symmetry.space_group_name_H-M   'P 1'
#
loop_
_entity.id
_entity.type
_entity.pdbx_description
1 polymer ?
#
loop_
_entity_poly.entity_id
_entity_poly.type
_entity_poly.pdbx_seq_one_letter_code
_entity_poly.pdbx_strand_id
1 'polypeptide(L)'
;IECKHHKDARLVELLESIPLETGVDQITSFLQLLKEMANVTSRSVISTSDFENDIIYDGSRIDKIIAYLNKNYTRQIDLNEISSLAAMNPAAFCRFFKSKTGKSFKNYILEMRIGYACKLLLMGDMNISQISVECGFDTISHFNKSFKKHTGFSPSYYKKMMLAE
;
A
#
# COMPACT_ATOMS: atom_id res chain seq x y z
N ILE A 1 26.63 1.81 30.25
CA ILE A 1 26.39 3.05 29.46
C ILE A 1 27.17 2.98 28.11
N GLU A 2 28.19 2.09 27.97
CA GLU A 2 29.04 2.01 26.76
C GLU A 2 28.48 1.25 25.55
N CYS A 3 27.42 0.46 25.68
CA CYS A 3 26.90 -0.34 24.56
C CYS A 3 26.01 0.40 23.55
N LYS A 4 25.50 1.59 23.84
CA LYS A 4 24.63 2.34 22.91
C LYS A 4 25.40 3.04 21.79
N HIS A 5 26.57 3.58 22.07
CA HIS A 5 27.37 4.35 21.10
C HIS A 5 27.95 3.53 19.94
N HIS A 6 28.17 2.22 20.12
CA HIS A 6 28.84 1.40 19.09
C HIS A 6 27.90 0.97 17.95
N LYS A 7 26.59 0.81 18.22
CA LYS A 7 25.60 0.47 17.18
C LYS A 7 25.24 1.66 16.30
N ASP A 8 25.15 2.84 16.90
CA ASP A 8 24.86 4.08 16.14
C ASP A 8 26.04 4.46 15.21
N ALA A 9 27.27 4.24 15.63
CA ALA A 9 28.46 4.48 14.81
C ALA A 9 28.48 3.60 13.55
N ARG A 10 28.09 2.32 13.65
CA ARG A 10 28.07 1.41 12.50
C ARG A 10 26.95 1.72 11.50
N LEU A 11 25.80 2.22 11.95
CA LEU A 11 24.75 2.70 11.07
C LEU A 11 25.17 3.94 10.28
N VAL A 12 25.87 4.86 10.93
CA VAL A 12 26.44 6.06 10.27
C VAL A 12 27.50 5.66 9.24
N GLU A 13 28.40 4.76 9.59
CA GLU A 13 29.45 4.25 8.69
C GLU A 13 28.85 3.60 7.42
N LEU A 14 27.81 2.76 7.58
CA LEU A 14 27.10 2.14 6.46
C LEU A 14 26.37 3.19 5.59
N LEU A 15 25.75 4.19 6.19
CA LEU A 15 25.10 5.29 5.47
C LEU A 15 26.08 6.13 4.66
N GLU A 16 27.29 6.32 5.15
CA GLU A 16 28.36 7.09 4.47
C GLU A 16 29.05 6.27 3.37
N SER A 17 29.14 4.93 3.51
CA SER A 17 29.80 4.06 2.54
C SER A 17 28.94 3.78 1.30
N ILE A 18 27.63 3.59 1.46
CA ILE A 18 26.71 3.22 0.35
C ILE A 18 26.82 4.12 -0.88
N PRO A 19 26.90 5.47 -0.77
CA PRO A 19 27.03 6.33 -1.95
C PRO A 19 28.39 6.20 -2.68
N LEU A 20 29.41 5.67 -2.00
CA LEU A 20 30.76 5.51 -2.54
C LEU A 20 31.00 4.15 -3.21
N GLU A 21 30.12 3.19 -2.95
CA GLU A 21 30.18 1.84 -3.51
C GLU A 21 29.34 1.72 -4.79
N THR A 22 29.64 0.74 -5.64
CA THR A 22 28.92 0.49 -6.88
C THR A 22 28.62 -1.00 -7.08
N GLY A 23 27.56 -1.32 -7.81
CA GLY A 23 27.23 -2.69 -8.16
C GLY A 23 26.79 -3.55 -6.99
N VAL A 24 27.37 -4.75 -6.86
CA VAL A 24 26.97 -5.76 -5.86
C VAL A 24 27.33 -5.30 -4.44
N ASP A 25 28.44 -4.60 -4.27
CA ASP A 25 28.89 -4.12 -2.97
C ASP A 25 27.91 -3.10 -2.39
N GLN A 26 27.39 -2.18 -3.21
CA GLN A 26 26.37 -1.22 -2.81
C GLN A 26 25.07 -1.91 -2.35
N ILE A 27 24.65 -2.97 -3.06
CA ILE A 27 23.46 -3.77 -2.67
C ILE A 27 23.71 -4.47 -1.35
N THR A 28 24.90 -5.03 -1.15
CA THR A 28 25.26 -5.75 0.06
C THR A 28 25.27 -4.82 1.27
N SER A 29 25.88 -3.64 1.17
CA SER A 29 25.91 -2.63 2.22
C SER A 29 24.53 -2.08 2.53
N PHE A 30 23.68 -1.91 1.52
CA PHE A 30 22.27 -1.53 1.73
C PHE A 30 21.47 -2.61 2.48
N LEU A 31 21.63 -3.89 2.15
CA LEU A 31 20.98 -4.99 2.87
C LEU A 31 21.49 -5.11 4.32
N GLN A 32 22.77 -4.87 4.55
CA GLN A 32 23.33 -4.81 5.91
C GLN A 32 22.75 -3.65 6.72
N LEU A 33 22.61 -2.47 6.12
CA LEU A 33 21.96 -1.33 6.76
C LEU A 33 20.51 -1.67 7.16
N LEU A 34 19.73 -2.26 6.27
CA LEU A 34 18.36 -2.67 6.57
C LEU A 34 18.31 -3.71 7.71
N LYS A 35 19.24 -4.65 7.74
CA LYS A 35 19.35 -5.66 8.81
C LYS A 35 19.66 -5.00 10.17
N GLU A 36 20.62 -4.08 10.20
CA GLU A 36 20.94 -3.36 11.43
C GLU A 36 19.77 -2.48 11.90
N MET A 37 19.08 -1.78 10.99
CA MET A 37 17.88 -1.02 11.31
C MET A 37 16.73 -1.88 11.85
N ALA A 38 16.56 -3.10 11.34
CA ALA A 38 15.56 -4.06 11.82
C ALA A 38 15.88 -4.56 13.25
N ASN A 39 17.17 -4.65 13.60
CA ASN A 39 17.63 -5.10 14.91
C ASN A 39 17.71 -3.99 15.98
N VAL A 40 17.42 -2.74 15.63
CA VAL A 40 17.33 -1.63 16.59
C VAL A 40 16.02 -1.77 17.38
N THR A 41 16.10 -2.42 18.53
CA THR A 41 14.98 -2.64 19.46
C THR A 41 14.59 -1.39 20.26
N SER A 42 15.38 -0.33 20.20
CA SER A 42 15.14 0.93 20.91
C SER A 42 14.84 2.04 19.92
N ARG A 43 13.60 2.09 19.44
CA ARG A 43 13.09 3.29 18.76
C ARG A 43 12.73 4.31 19.81
N SER A 44 13.68 5.20 20.14
CA SER A 44 13.38 6.42 20.84
C SER A 44 12.74 7.39 19.85
N VAL A 45 11.41 7.43 19.85
CA VAL A 45 10.68 8.51 19.16
C VAL A 45 10.96 9.78 19.97
N ILE A 46 11.54 10.78 19.32
CA ILE A 46 11.75 12.13 19.92
C ILE A 46 10.38 12.82 19.89
N SER A 47 9.50 12.46 20.82
CA SER A 47 8.19 13.07 20.97
C SER A 47 7.72 12.89 22.40
N THR A 48 7.08 13.91 22.93
CA THR A 48 6.47 13.92 24.26
C THR A 48 5.43 12.79 24.42
N SER A 49 5.34 12.20 25.60
CA SER A 49 4.63 10.97 25.98
C SER A 49 3.17 10.83 25.49
N ASP A 50 2.52 11.93 25.16
CA ASP A 50 1.13 11.92 24.70
C ASP A 50 0.99 11.59 23.19
N PHE A 51 2.06 11.81 22.39
CA PHE A 51 2.08 11.51 20.95
C PHE A 51 2.36 10.02 20.64
N GLU A 52 3.08 9.31 21.52
CA GLU A 52 3.46 7.90 21.25
C GLU A 52 2.26 6.95 21.22
N ASN A 53 1.31 7.13 22.13
CA ASN A 53 0.11 6.30 22.16
C ASN A 53 -0.80 6.54 20.96
N ASP A 54 -0.91 7.78 20.50
CA ASP A 54 -1.71 8.12 19.32
C ASP A 54 -1.10 7.59 18.01
N ILE A 55 0.22 7.62 17.87
CA ILE A 55 0.92 7.13 16.67
C ILE A 55 0.86 5.60 16.57
N ILE A 56 1.07 4.88 17.70
CA ILE A 56 1.00 3.41 17.72
C ILE A 56 -0.44 2.95 17.50
N TYR A 57 -1.41 3.60 18.12
CA TYR A 57 -2.83 3.29 17.96
C TYR A 57 -3.32 3.60 16.54
N ASP A 58 -2.85 4.68 15.97
CA ASP A 58 -3.19 5.15 14.63
C ASP A 58 -2.58 4.25 13.52
N GLY A 59 -1.32 3.79 13.69
CA GLY A 59 -0.69 2.77 12.83
C GLY A 59 -1.46 1.46 12.86
N SER A 60 -1.77 0.93 14.05
CA SER A 60 -2.56 -0.29 14.20
C SER A 60 -3.98 -0.17 13.62
N ARG A 61 -4.57 1.02 13.64
CA ARG A 61 -5.89 1.27 13.06
C ARG A 61 -5.89 1.25 11.54
N ILE A 62 -4.92 1.91 10.90
CA ILE A 62 -4.81 1.88 9.43
C ILE A 62 -4.47 0.48 8.93
N ASP A 63 -3.62 -0.27 9.63
CA ASP A 63 -3.26 -1.65 9.28
C ASP A 63 -4.47 -2.58 9.28
N LYS A 64 -5.35 -2.46 10.27
CA LYS A 64 -6.62 -3.19 10.32
C LYS A 64 -7.54 -2.86 9.16
N ILE A 65 -7.63 -1.58 8.80
CA ILE A 65 -8.42 -1.11 7.66
C ILE A 65 -7.85 -1.70 6.37
N ILE A 66 -6.54 -1.60 6.13
CA ILE A 66 -5.89 -2.13 4.93
C ILE A 66 -6.03 -3.65 4.85
N ALA A 67 -5.85 -4.38 5.94
CA ALA A 67 -6.05 -5.82 5.99
C ALA A 67 -7.50 -6.22 5.64
N TYR A 68 -8.47 -5.44 6.12
CA TYR A 68 -9.87 -5.64 5.78
C TYR A 68 -10.14 -5.36 4.30
N LEU A 69 -9.61 -4.27 3.75
CA LEU A 69 -9.76 -3.93 2.33
C LEU A 69 -9.16 -5.00 1.43
N ASN A 70 -7.97 -5.51 1.74
CA ASN A 70 -7.30 -6.58 0.99
C ASN A 70 -8.15 -7.86 0.87
N LYS A 71 -9.02 -8.14 1.84
CA LYS A 71 -9.91 -9.29 1.82
C LYS A 71 -11.26 -9.03 1.15
N ASN A 72 -11.66 -7.77 1.02
CA ASN A 72 -13.05 -7.42 0.70
C ASN A 72 -13.21 -6.45 -0.49
N TYR A 73 -12.15 -5.99 -1.16
CA TYR A 73 -12.22 -4.94 -2.18
C TYR A 73 -13.07 -5.32 -3.41
N THR A 74 -13.27 -6.61 -3.67
CA THR A 74 -14.09 -7.08 -4.80
C THR A 74 -15.60 -6.99 -4.53
N ARG A 75 -16.01 -6.85 -3.26
CA ARG A 75 -17.43 -6.62 -2.91
C ARG A 75 -17.71 -5.13 -2.67
N GLN A 76 -18.97 -4.77 -2.63
CA GLN A 76 -19.37 -3.43 -2.19
C GLN A 76 -19.08 -3.28 -0.69
N ILE A 77 -18.31 -2.24 -0.37
CA ILE A 77 -17.98 -1.88 1.01
C ILE A 77 -18.66 -0.55 1.31
N ASP A 78 -19.58 -0.58 2.29
CA ASP A 78 -20.25 0.62 2.75
C ASP A 78 -19.28 1.48 3.60
N LEU A 79 -19.40 2.79 3.43
CA LEU A 79 -18.59 3.75 4.19
C LEU A 79 -18.87 3.67 5.70
N ASN A 80 -20.12 3.37 6.10
CA ASN A 80 -20.46 3.17 7.51
C ASN A 80 -19.80 1.92 8.08
N GLU A 81 -19.77 0.84 7.32
CA GLU A 81 -19.12 -0.42 7.69
C GLU A 81 -17.63 -0.19 8.02
N ILE A 82 -16.89 0.42 7.10
CA ILE A 82 -15.46 0.62 7.28
C ILE A 82 -15.12 1.70 8.32
N SER A 83 -15.95 2.72 8.44
CA SER A 83 -15.77 3.75 9.48
C SER A 83 -16.03 3.21 10.89
N SER A 84 -16.99 2.29 11.03
CA SER A 84 -17.26 1.58 12.29
C SER A 84 -16.08 0.68 12.69
N LEU A 85 -15.45 -0.02 11.72
CA LEU A 85 -14.24 -0.80 11.95
C LEU A 85 -13.09 0.07 12.49
N ALA A 86 -13.03 1.33 12.04
CA ALA A 86 -12.04 2.31 12.50
C ALA A 86 -12.43 3.01 13.81
N ALA A 87 -13.61 2.72 14.40
CA ALA A 87 -14.22 3.43 15.51
C ALA A 87 -14.32 4.95 15.26
N MET A 88 -14.74 5.33 14.04
CA MET A 88 -14.88 6.72 13.58
C MET A 88 -16.24 6.97 12.94
N ASN A 89 -16.68 8.24 12.92
CA ASN A 89 -17.77 8.61 12.02
C ASN A 89 -17.25 8.68 10.56
N PRO A 90 -18.12 8.55 9.53
CA PRO A 90 -17.70 8.52 8.12
C PRO A 90 -16.86 9.73 7.67
N ALA A 91 -17.18 10.93 8.16
CA ALA A 91 -16.44 12.14 7.79
C ALA A 91 -15.02 12.16 8.39
N ALA A 92 -14.88 11.77 9.66
CA ALA A 92 -13.58 11.62 10.31
C ALA A 92 -12.74 10.53 9.64
N PHE A 93 -13.35 9.38 9.32
CA PHE A 93 -12.71 8.30 8.59
C PHE A 93 -12.16 8.74 7.23
N CYS A 94 -12.94 9.47 6.43
CA CYS A 94 -12.47 9.95 5.13
C CYS A 94 -11.23 10.84 5.25
N ARG A 95 -11.18 11.75 6.23
CA ARG A 95 -10.02 12.61 6.49
C ARG A 95 -8.82 11.78 6.96
N PHE A 96 -9.04 10.92 7.95
CA PHE A 96 -8.03 10.00 8.48
C PHE A 96 -7.42 9.12 7.39
N PHE A 97 -8.25 8.43 6.62
CA PHE A 97 -7.80 7.53 5.56
C PHE A 97 -6.98 8.28 4.51
N LYS A 98 -7.44 9.44 4.07
CA LYS A 98 -6.72 10.28 3.11
C LYS A 98 -5.39 10.79 3.67
N SER A 99 -5.32 11.16 4.95
CA SER A 99 -4.07 11.61 5.59
C SER A 99 -3.02 10.50 5.68
N LYS A 100 -3.46 9.24 5.91
CA LYS A 100 -2.56 8.08 6.04
C LYS A 100 -2.15 7.46 4.70
N THR A 101 -3.02 7.48 3.70
CA THR A 101 -2.78 6.81 2.40
C THR A 101 -2.49 7.76 1.25
N GLY A 102 -2.66 9.06 1.44
CA GLY A 102 -2.59 10.07 0.38
C GLY A 102 -3.77 10.07 -0.58
N LYS A 103 -4.69 9.10 -0.47
CA LYS A 103 -5.78 8.86 -1.42
C LYS A 103 -7.14 8.83 -0.74
N SER A 104 -8.20 9.24 -1.46
CA SER A 104 -9.56 9.02 -0.96
C SER A 104 -9.87 7.52 -0.89
N PHE A 105 -10.72 7.11 0.05
CA PHE A 105 -11.18 5.74 0.21
C PHE A 105 -11.70 5.11 -1.10
N LYS A 106 -12.55 5.85 -1.82
CA LYS A 106 -13.10 5.40 -3.12
C LYS A 106 -12.00 5.16 -4.16
N ASN A 107 -11.02 6.07 -4.27
CA ASN A 107 -9.93 5.93 -5.22
C ASN A 107 -9.01 4.76 -4.85
N TYR A 108 -8.77 4.55 -3.56
CA TYR A 108 -7.95 3.45 -3.09
C TYR A 108 -8.55 2.09 -3.47
N ILE A 109 -9.84 1.86 -3.18
CA ILE A 109 -10.55 0.64 -3.59
C ILE A 109 -10.54 0.49 -5.12
N LEU A 110 -10.79 1.58 -5.84
CA LEU A 110 -10.82 1.56 -7.30
C LEU A 110 -9.47 1.10 -7.88
N GLU A 111 -8.36 1.60 -7.35
CA GLU A 111 -7.02 1.16 -7.76
C GLU A 111 -6.75 -0.32 -7.45
N MET A 112 -7.19 -0.81 -6.29
CA MET A 112 -7.10 -2.25 -5.96
C MET A 112 -7.86 -3.10 -6.97
N ARG A 113 -9.09 -2.73 -7.30
CA ARG A 113 -9.92 -3.41 -8.30
C ARG A 113 -9.31 -3.39 -9.69
N ILE A 114 -8.74 -2.26 -10.12
CA ILE A 114 -8.05 -2.15 -11.41
C ILE A 114 -6.78 -3.02 -11.41
N GLY A 115 -5.99 -3.01 -10.35
CA GLY A 115 -4.82 -3.87 -10.23
C GLY A 115 -5.16 -5.37 -10.31
N TYR A 116 -6.29 -5.77 -9.70
CA TYR A 116 -6.79 -7.14 -9.82
C TYR A 116 -7.29 -7.45 -11.23
N ALA A 117 -7.99 -6.52 -11.88
CA ALA A 117 -8.42 -6.66 -13.27
C ALA A 117 -7.24 -6.85 -14.23
N CYS A 118 -6.14 -6.13 -14.05
CA CYS A 118 -4.93 -6.33 -14.84
C CYS A 118 -4.41 -7.78 -14.72
N LYS A 119 -4.40 -8.35 -13.51
CA LYS A 119 -4.00 -9.76 -13.30
C LYS A 119 -4.92 -10.74 -14.03
N LEU A 120 -6.25 -10.55 -13.90
CA LEU A 120 -7.23 -11.43 -14.59
C LEU A 120 -7.16 -11.33 -16.11
N LEU A 121 -6.88 -10.14 -16.64
CA LEU A 121 -6.68 -9.94 -18.09
C LEU A 121 -5.45 -10.71 -18.62
N LEU A 122 -4.37 -10.78 -17.82
CA LEU A 122 -3.16 -11.53 -18.18
C LEU A 122 -3.36 -13.04 -18.09
N MET A 123 -4.17 -13.55 -17.17
CA MET A 123 -4.50 -14.98 -17.07
C MET A 123 -5.28 -15.49 -18.28
N GLY A 124 -6.04 -14.62 -18.95
CA GLY A 124 -6.65 -14.93 -20.24
C GLY A 124 -7.99 -15.69 -20.18
N ASP A 125 -8.33 -16.33 -19.06
CA ASP A 125 -9.43 -17.29 -18.93
C ASP A 125 -10.83 -16.65 -18.94
N MET A 126 -10.92 -15.35 -18.68
CA MET A 126 -12.19 -14.63 -18.54
C MET A 126 -12.40 -13.60 -19.65
N ASN A 127 -13.67 -13.38 -20.01
CA ASN A 127 -14.04 -12.25 -20.84
C ASN A 127 -14.14 -10.94 -20.03
N ILE A 128 -14.16 -9.80 -20.72
CA ILE A 128 -14.14 -8.46 -20.09
C ILE A 128 -15.34 -8.25 -19.15
N SER A 129 -16.51 -8.77 -19.50
CA SER A 129 -17.73 -8.66 -18.67
C SER A 129 -17.58 -9.44 -17.37
N GLN A 130 -17.05 -10.66 -17.43
CA GLN A 130 -16.78 -11.50 -16.26
C GLN A 130 -15.75 -10.83 -15.34
N ILE A 131 -14.66 -10.31 -15.90
CA ILE A 131 -13.63 -9.59 -15.14
C ILE A 131 -14.23 -8.36 -14.44
N SER A 132 -15.10 -7.61 -15.11
CA SER A 132 -15.79 -6.46 -14.51
C SER A 132 -16.56 -6.85 -13.24
N VAL A 133 -17.32 -7.93 -13.30
CA VAL A 133 -18.11 -8.43 -12.17
C VAL A 133 -17.20 -8.96 -11.06
N GLU A 134 -16.21 -9.78 -11.41
CA GLU A 134 -15.26 -10.37 -10.47
C GLU A 134 -14.46 -9.31 -9.70
N CYS A 135 -14.15 -8.19 -10.35
CA CYS A 135 -13.49 -7.05 -9.71
C CYS A 135 -14.43 -6.15 -8.90
N GLY A 136 -15.72 -6.48 -8.81
CA GLY A 136 -16.71 -5.77 -7.99
C GLY A 136 -17.22 -4.47 -8.60
N PHE A 137 -17.26 -4.36 -9.94
CA PHE A 137 -17.89 -3.24 -10.63
C PHE A 137 -19.37 -3.53 -10.91
N ASP A 138 -20.24 -2.56 -10.61
CA ASP A 138 -21.68 -2.69 -10.83
C ASP A 138 -22.05 -2.71 -12.32
N THR A 139 -21.26 -2.01 -13.16
CA THR A 139 -21.49 -1.94 -14.59
C THR A 139 -20.19 -2.03 -15.38
N ILE A 140 -20.24 -2.69 -16.54
CA ILE A 140 -19.11 -2.78 -17.47
C ILE A 140 -18.69 -1.39 -17.99
N SER A 141 -19.63 -0.46 -18.11
CA SER A 141 -19.34 0.91 -18.54
C SER A 141 -18.49 1.65 -17.51
N HIS A 142 -18.81 1.52 -16.23
CA HIS A 142 -18.00 2.09 -15.14
C HIS A 142 -16.62 1.44 -15.08
N PHE A 143 -16.55 0.12 -15.24
CA PHE A 143 -15.29 -0.62 -15.34
C PHE A 143 -14.41 -0.08 -16.46
N ASN A 144 -14.90 -0.07 -17.70
CA ASN A 144 -14.14 0.37 -18.86
C ASN A 144 -13.61 1.80 -18.73
N LYS A 145 -14.45 2.72 -18.25
CA LYS A 145 -14.06 4.13 -18.01
C LYS A 145 -12.98 4.23 -16.95
N SER A 146 -13.13 3.52 -15.83
CA SER A 146 -12.20 3.52 -14.72
C SER A 146 -10.87 2.87 -15.11
N PHE A 147 -10.92 1.74 -15.78
CA PHE A 147 -9.74 1.03 -16.26
C PHE A 147 -8.92 1.91 -17.22
N LYS A 148 -9.57 2.50 -18.22
CA LYS A 148 -8.90 3.41 -19.16
C LYS A 148 -8.31 4.63 -18.47
N LYS A 149 -9.00 5.19 -17.49
CA LYS A 149 -8.50 6.34 -16.71
C LYS A 149 -7.22 6.01 -15.94
N HIS A 150 -7.10 4.78 -15.40
CA HIS A 150 -5.96 4.38 -14.56
C HIS A 150 -4.79 3.81 -15.34
N THR A 151 -5.06 3.07 -16.43
CA THR A 151 -4.02 2.38 -17.22
C THR A 151 -3.65 3.12 -18.51
N GLY A 152 -4.46 4.09 -18.95
CA GLY A 152 -4.34 4.75 -20.25
C GLY A 152 -4.98 3.97 -21.40
N PHE A 153 -5.31 2.69 -21.22
CA PHE A 153 -5.79 1.80 -22.28
C PHE A 153 -7.17 1.21 -21.96
N SER A 154 -7.93 0.82 -23.00
CA SER A 154 -9.13 0.02 -22.75
C SER A 154 -8.75 -1.40 -22.32
N PRO A 155 -9.62 -2.11 -21.52
CA PRO A 155 -9.34 -3.48 -21.11
C PRO A 155 -9.04 -4.43 -22.25
N SER A 156 -9.78 -4.32 -23.36
CA SER A 156 -9.59 -5.15 -24.54
C SER A 156 -8.24 -4.90 -25.23
N TYR A 157 -7.84 -3.63 -25.33
CA TYR A 157 -6.54 -3.26 -25.91
C TYR A 157 -5.40 -3.73 -25.00
N TYR A 158 -5.55 -3.51 -23.66
CA TYR A 158 -4.57 -3.95 -22.68
C TYR A 158 -4.34 -5.46 -22.74
N LYS A 159 -5.43 -6.25 -22.78
CA LYS A 159 -5.36 -7.71 -22.94
C LYS A 159 -4.62 -8.12 -24.22
N LYS A 160 -4.97 -7.50 -25.36
CA LYS A 160 -4.32 -7.80 -26.65
C LYS A 160 -2.82 -7.47 -26.65
N MET A 161 -2.46 -6.32 -26.10
CA MET A 161 -1.06 -5.86 -26.07
C MET A 161 -0.20 -6.77 -25.19
N MET A 162 -0.70 -7.19 -24.01
CA MET A 162 0.06 -7.99 -23.05
C MET A 162 0.11 -9.50 -23.38
N LEU A 163 -0.79 -10.01 -24.23
CA LEU A 163 -0.77 -11.41 -24.68
C LEU A 163 -0.13 -11.58 -26.06
N ALA A 164 0.34 -10.50 -26.68
CA ALA A 164 1.02 -10.54 -27.99
C ALA A 164 2.55 -10.59 -27.87
N GLU A 165 3.08 -10.59 -26.64
CA GLU A 165 4.49 -10.87 -26.32
C GLU A 165 4.67 -12.35 -25.94
#